data_d7df11552cdc869d1b17b5b68c8e0c4f
#
_entry.id   d7df11552cdc869d1b17b5b68c8e0c4f
#
_cell.length_a   1.000
_cell.length_b   1.000
_cell.length_c   1.000
_cell.angle_alpha   90.00
_cell.angle_beta   90.00
_cell.angle_gamma   90.00
#
_symmetry.space_group_name_H-M   'P 1'
#
loop_
_entity.id
_entity.type
_entity.pdbx_description
1 polymer ?
#
loop_
_entity_poly.entity_id
_entity_poly.type
_entity_poly.pdbx_seq_one_letter_code
_entity_poly.pdbx_strand_id
1 'polypeptide(L)'
;MEVRLIDHMGSDLSVVNAARVSFAKTSEWDVVPDAGPVEGYLKVDDERLIKYLAKHNHWSPFGHASMQFHIKAPVFVARQLVKHQIGLTWNEVSRRY
;
A
#
# COMPACT_ATOMS: atom_id res chain seq x y z
N MET A 1 17.91 9.41 11.68
CA MET A 1 16.70 9.39 10.85
C MET A 1 15.91 8.14 11.17
N GLU A 2 14.61 8.28 11.32
CA GLU A 2 13.71 7.16 11.65
C GLU A 2 12.50 7.20 10.74
N VAL A 3 12.02 6.03 10.35
CA VAL A 3 10.76 5.86 9.62
C VAL A 3 9.96 4.78 10.33
N ARG A 4 8.74 5.11 10.75
CA ARG A 4 7.87 4.18 11.47
C ARG A 4 6.49 4.17 10.83
N LEU A 5 5.97 2.97 10.55
CA LEU A 5 4.60 2.79 10.11
C LEU A 5 3.66 3.05 11.29
N ILE A 6 2.75 4.02 11.14
CA ILE A 6 1.75 4.35 12.15
C ILE A 6 0.48 3.55 11.93
N ASP A 7 -0.01 3.51 10.70
CA ASP A 7 -1.27 2.89 10.35
C ASP A 7 -1.30 2.56 8.86
N HIS A 8 -2.20 1.69 8.48
CA HIS A 8 -2.42 1.39 7.07
C HIS A 8 -3.88 1.02 6.82
N MET A 9 -4.31 1.18 5.59
CA MET A 9 -5.60 0.75 5.10
C MET A 9 -5.38 -0.18 3.92
N GLY A 10 -6.03 -1.35 3.98
CA GLY A 10 -5.94 -2.32 2.91
C GLY A 10 -4.68 -3.18 2.97
N SER A 11 -4.51 -3.98 1.95
CA SER A 11 -3.43 -4.96 1.82
C SER A 11 -3.20 -5.28 0.33
N ASP A 12 -2.29 -6.19 0.04
CA ASP A 12 -2.12 -6.71 -1.32
C ASP A 12 -3.41 -7.30 -1.88
N LEU A 13 -4.19 -7.95 -1.03
CA LEU A 13 -5.49 -8.51 -1.44
C LEU A 13 -6.48 -7.41 -1.86
N SER A 14 -6.44 -6.24 -1.23
CA SER A 14 -7.26 -5.09 -1.62
C SER A 14 -6.92 -4.63 -3.03
N VAL A 15 -5.64 -4.60 -3.39
CA VAL A 15 -5.16 -4.26 -4.73
C VAL A 15 -5.64 -5.28 -5.75
N VAL A 16 -5.48 -6.57 -5.44
CA VAL A 16 -5.95 -7.67 -6.29
C VAL A 16 -7.45 -7.56 -6.55
N ASN A 17 -8.24 -7.38 -5.51
CA ASN A 17 -9.71 -7.32 -5.63
C ASN A 17 -10.17 -6.06 -6.37
N ALA A 18 -9.47 -4.95 -6.21
CA ALA A 18 -9.75 -3.74 -6.99
C ALA A 18 -9.56 -3.97 -8.49
N ALA A 19 -8.51 -4.71 -8.86
CA ALA A 19 -8.28 -5.07 -10.27
C ALA A 19 -9.30 -6.08 -10.79
N ARG A 20 -9.67 -7.08 -9.98
CA ARG A 20 -10.59 -8.14 -10.40
C ARG A 20 -12.04 -7.68 -10.54
N VAL A 21 -12.38 -6.56 -9.97
CA VAL A 21 -13.71 -5.95 -10.09
C VAL A 21 -14.15 -5.76 -11.56
N SER A 22 -13.23 -5.45 -12.46
CA SER A 22 -13.54 -5.32 -13.90
C SER A 22 -14.08 -6.61 -14.52
N PHE A 23 -13.85 -7.75 -13.89
CA PHE A 23 -14.37 -9.05 -14.32
C PHE A 23 -15.46 -9.57 -13.38
N ALA A 24 -15.94 -8.74 -12.46
CA ALA A 24 -16.90 -9.11 -11.42
C ALA A 24 -16.40 -10.31 -10.59
N LYS A 25 -15.11 -10.35 -10.30
CA LYS A 25 -14.45 -11.43 -9.54
C LYS A 25 -13.87 -10.90 -8.24
N THR A 26 -13.74 -11.81 -7.28
CA THR A 26 -13.13 -11.56 -5.98
C THR A 26 -12.16 -12.69 -5.67
N SER A 27 -11.04 -12.38 -5.08
CA SER A 27 -10.08 -13.34 -4.58
C SER A 27 -10.01 -13.34 -3.05
N GLU A 28 -9.40 -14.37 -2.50
CA GLU A 28 -9.18 -14.54 -1.07
C GLU A 28 -7.71 -14.87 -0.81
N TRP A 29 -7.27 -14.76 0.43
CA TRP A 29 -5.96 -15.24 0.84
C TRP A 29 -5.83 -16.72 0.55
N ASP A 30 -4.60 -17.17 0.29
CA ASP A 30 -4.33 -18.57 0.03
C ASP A 30 -4.49 -19.41 1.29
N VAL A 31 -4.81 -20.66 1.10
CA VAL A 31 -5.04 -21.64 2.17
C VAL A 31 -3.72 -22.32 2.52
N VAL A 32 -3.41 -22.34 3.81
CA VAL A 32 -2.29 -23.10 4.34
C VAL A 32 -2.86 -24.41 4.92
N PRO A 33 -2.23 -25.57 4.72
CA PRO A 33 -2.70 -26.83 5.30
C PRO A 33 -2.98 -26.69 6.79
N ASP A 34 -4.15 -27.16 7.23
CA ASP A 34 -4.62 -27.16 8.63
C ASP A 34 -4.91 -25.78 9.24
N ALA A 35 -4.75 -24.68 8.48
CA ALA A 35 -4.96 -23.33 9.00
C ALA A 35 -6.04 -22.51 8.24
N GLY A 36 -6.49 -23.01 7.06
CA GLY A 36 -7.41 -22.24 6.19
C GLY A 36 -6.74 -21.03 5.55
N PRO A 37 -7.51 -20.05 5.06
CA PRO A 37 -6.96 -18.82 4.50
C PRO A 37 -6.11 -18.05 5.52
N VAL A 38 -4.91 -17.64 5.14
CA VAL A 38 -3.97 -16.95 6.04
C VAL A 38 -3.66 -15.56 5.48
N GLU A 39 -3.93 -14.53 6.28
CA GLU A 39 -3.63 -13.15 5.93
C GLU A 39 -2.15 -12.98 5.57
N GLY A 40 -1.90 -12.30 4.45
CA GLY A 40 -0.56 -12.09 3.92
C GLY A 40 -0.11 -13.12 2.89
N TYR A 41 -0.83 -14.21 2.73
CA TYR A 41 -0.52 -15.25 1.74
C TYR A 41 -1.38 -15.11 0.50
N LEU A 42 -0.86 -14.46 -0.54
CA LEU A 42 -1.51 -14.35 -1.83
C LEU A 42 -1.45 -15.68 -2.59
N LYS A 43 -2.52 -15.97 -3.33
CA LYS A 43 -2.50 -17.02 -4.34
C LYS A 43 -1.48 -16.67 -5.43
N VAL A 44 -0.90 -17.68 -6.07
CA VAL A 44 0.13 -17.49 -7.10
C VAL A 44 -0.36 -16.60 -8.23
N ASP A 45 -1.60 -16.79 -8.69
CA ASP A 45 -2.18 -15.99 -9.77
C ASP A 45 -2.40 -14.53 -9.36
N ASP A 46 -2.70 -14.28 -8.09
CA ASP A 46 -2.88 -12.93 -7.55
C ASP A 46 -1.55 -12.20 -7.42
N GLU A 47 -0.50 -12.89 -7.01
CA GLU A 47 0.86 -12.33 -6.98
C GLU A 47 1.33 -11.96 -8.40
N ARG A 48 1.07 -12.81 -9.38
CA ARG A 48 1.35 -12.52 -10.79
C ARG A 48 0.58 -11.31 -11.28
N LEU A 49 -0.67 -11.18 -10.89
CA LEU A 49 -1.50 -10.03 -11.25
C LEU A 49 -0.90 -8.73 -10.72
N ILE A 50 -0.51 -8.67 -9.45
CA ILE A 50 0.11 -7.48 -8.86
C ILE A 50 1.39 -7.10 -9.62
N LYS A 51 2.25 -8.07 -9.89
CA LYS A 51 3.48 -7.84 -10.66
C LYS A 51 3.20 -7.31 -12.06
N TYR A 52 2.19 -7.85 -12.74
CA TYR A 52 1.75 -7.38 -14.04
C TYR A 52 1.25 -5.92 -13.98
N LEU A 53 0.39 -5.60 -13.02
CA LEU A 53 -0.14 -4.25 -12.84
C LEU A 53 0.97 -3.23 -12.59
N ALA A 54 1.93 -3.57 -11.74
CA ALA A 54 3.06 -2.70 -11.45
C ALA A 54 3.95 -2.49 -12.69
N LYS A 55 4.25 -3.56 -13.41
CA LYS A 55 5.08 -3.52 -14.61
C LYS A 55 4.48 -2.65 -15.72
N HIS A 56 3.16 -2.68 -15.87
CA HIS A 56 2.45 -1.94 -16.92
C HIS A 56 1.84 -0.60 -16.46
N ASN A 57 2.23 -0.13 -15.29
CA ASN A 57 1.78 1.16 -14.73
C ASN A 57 0.25 1.29 -14.60
N HIS A 58 -0.41 0.22 -14.21
CA HIS A 58 -1.83 0.24 -13.88
C HIS A 58 -2.01 0.71 -12.43
N TRP A 59 -2.18 2.01 -12.24
CA TRP A 59 -2.14 2.65 -10.93
C TRP A 59 -3.40 2.50 -10.09
N SER A 60 -4.58 2.51 -10.70
CA SER A 60 -5.81 2.61 -9.94
C SER A 60 -6.02 1.50 -8.91
N PRO A 61 -5.65 0.23 -9.16
CA PRO A 61 -5.77 -0.80 -8.12
C PRO A 61 -4.93 -0.51 -6.88
N PHE A 62 -3.73 0.05 -7.06
CA PHE A 62 -2.85 0.40 -5.94
C PHE A 62 -3.37 1.55 -5.09
N GLY A 63 -4.25 2.37 -5.62
CA GLY A 63 -4.91 3.46 -4.89
C GLY A 63 -5.91 2.98 -3.84
N HIS A 64 -6.21 1.69 -3.77
CA HIS A 64 -7.14 1.09 -2.80
C HIS A 64 -6.44 0.62 -1.53
N ALA A 65 -5.19 0.96 -1.36
CA ALA A 65 -4.44 0.74 -0.13
C ALA A 65 -3.63 1.99 0.19
N SER A 66 -3.42 2.26 1.46
CA SER A 66 -2.66 3.43 1.91
C SER A 66 -1.87 3.13 3.16
N MET A 67 -0.82 3.90 3.38
CA MET A 67 0.03 3.79 4.56
C MET A 67 0.34 5.16 5.13
N GLN A 68 0.39 5.23 6.45
CA GLN A 68 0.76 6.43 7.18
C GLN A 68 2.06 6.19 7.92
N PHE A 69 3.03 7.04 7.69
CA PHE A 69 4.35 6.96 8.33
C PHE A 69 4.62 8.18 9.19
N HIS A 70 5.31 7.95 10.30
CA HIS A 70 5.98 8.99 11.06
C HIS A 70 7.46 8.99 10.67
N ILE A 71 7.93 10.12 10.18
CA ILE A 71 9.30 10.27 9.72
C ILE A 71 10.00 11.31 10.61
N LYS A 72 11.11 10.91 11.21
CA LYS A 72 12.00 11.81 11.93
C LYS A 72 13.26 11.99 11.09
N ALA A 73 13.46 13.19 10.56
CA ALA A 73 14.53 13.48 9.63
C ALA A 73 15.10 14.88 9.84
N PRO A 74 16.35 15.13 9.45
CA PRO A 74 16.88 16.49 9.39
C PRO A 74 16.04 17.38 8.48
N VAL A 75 15.99 18.68 8.78
CA VAL A 75 15.17 19.65 8.04
C VAL A 75 15.47 19.65 6.54
N PHE A 76 16.75 19.53 6.16
CA PHE A 76 17.12 19.53 4.73
C PHE A 76 16.60 18.30 3.98
N VAL A 77 16.52 17.15 4.65
CA VAL A 77 15.89 15.94 4.07
C VAL A 77 14.39 16.11 3.99
N ALA A 78 13.74 16.60 5.06
CA ALA A 78 12.31 16.82 5.10
C ALA A 78 11.86 17.79 4.00
N ARG A 79 12.59 18.86 3.74
CA ARG A 79 12.30 19.81 2.67
C ARG A 79 12.35 19.19 1.29
N GLN A 80 13.26 18.29 1.05
CA GLN A 80 13.34 17.55 -0.21
C GLN A 80 12.14 16.61 -0.37
N LEU A 81 11.80 15.90 0.69
CA LEU A 81 10.70 14.95 0.69
C LEU A 81 9.35 15.63 0.43
N VAL A 82 9.10 16.76 1.08
CA VAL A 82 7.82 17.51 0.99
C VAL A 82 7.59 18.10 -0.40
N LYS A 83 8.61 18.25 -1.23
CA LYS A 83 8.43 18.63 -2.64
C LYS A 83 7.62 17.60 -3.43
N HIS A 84 7.61 16.36 -2.98
CA HIS A 84 6.82 15.29 -3.58
C HIS A 84 5.39 15.38 -3.07
N GLN A 85 4.49 15.91 -3.89
CA GLN A 85 3.10 16.21 -3.49
C GLN A 85 2.09 15.18 -4.01
N ILE A 86 2.36 14.57 -5.15
CA ILE A 86 1.41 13.68 -5.81
C ILE A 86 1.22 12.40 -4.99
N GLY A 87 -0.01 12.15 -4.58
CA GLY A 87 -0.37 10.98 -3.79
C GLY A 87 0.06 11.02 -2.33
N LEU A 88 0.62 12.15 -1.87
CA LEU A 88 1.13 12.30 -0.52
C LEU A 88 0.46 13.48 0.19
N THR A 89 0.20 13.29 1.48
CA THR A 89 -0.29 14.36 2.36
C THR A 89 0.69 14.50 3.51
N TRP A 90 1.12 15.72 3.79
CA TRP A 90 2.16 16.03 4.75
C TRP A 90 1.63 16.88 5.91
N ASN A 91 2.03 16.49 7.13
CA ASN A 91 1.86 17.28 8.32
C ASN A 91 3.16 17.23 9.12
N GLU A 92 3.50 18.32 9.78
CA GLU A 92 4.72 18.37 10.56
C GLU A 92 4.45 18.89 11.98
N VAL A 93 5.36 18.59 12.90
CA VAL A 93 5.30 19.13 14.25
C VAL A 93 5.42 20.65 14.18
N SER A 94 4.48 21.33 14.81
CA SER A 94 4.45 22.80 14.85
C SER A 94 4.46 23.29 16.28
N ARG A 95 5.16 24.41 16.51
CA ARG A 95 5.14 25.11 17.79
C ARG A 95 4.06 26.20 17.85
N ARG A 96 3.21 26.29 16.85
CA ARG A 96 2.12 27.27 16.79
C ARG A 96 0.86 26.85 17.55
N TYR A 97 0.78 25.60 17.86
CA TYR A 97 -0.38 25.04 18.58
C TYR A 97 -0.11 24.90 20.06
#